data_961ceb25814ee3d37bb564d84b1ad20a
#
_entry.id   961ceb25814ee3d37bb564d84b1ad20a
#
_cell.length_a   1.000
_cell.length_b   1.000
_cell.length_c   1.000
_cell.angle_alpha   90.00
_cell.angle_beta   90.00
_cell.angle_gamma   90.00
#
_symmetry.space_group_name_H-M   'P 1'
#
loop_
_entity.id
_entity.type
_entity.pdbx_description
1 polymer ?
#
loop_
_entity_poly.entity_id
_entity_poly.type
_entity_poly.pdbx_seq_one_letter_code
_entity_poly.pdbx_strand_id
1 'polypeptide(L)'
;SKMRYQDVTKPYFDQVKDQDDLHKKLFLDMHLWLPHDILLKADKMTMAHSLELRVPYLDKKVWELARSIDSKYCVDGMETKKAFRTSALSHIPMDWAKRKKLGFLVPFRVWLREDKYYNKVKEMFQKDFVSEFFNQELLLKWLEDHKNKVGNYHRKIYTVYSFLLWYEQYFVLR
;
A
#
# COMPACT_ATOMS: atom_id res chain seq x y z
N SER A 1 -17.14 -11.63 -17.53
CA SER A 1 -16.99 -12.61 -16.44
C SER A 1 -16.83 -11.83 -15.14
N LYS A 2 -17.80 -11.97 -14.23
CA LYS A 2 -17.68 -11.34 -12.89
C LYS A 2 -16.76 -12.22 -12.04
N MET A 3 -15.45 -12.02 -12.15
CA MET A 3 -14.48 -12.65 -11.25
C MET A 3 -14.73 -12.16 -9.83
N ARG A 4 -14.91 -13.10 -8.90
CA ARG A 4 -15.06 -12.78 -7.47
C ARG A 4 -13.69 -12.88 -6.79
N TYR A 5 -13.50 -12.17 -5.68
CA TYR A 5 -12.24 -12.23 -4.94
C TYR A 5 -11.91 -13.67 -4.48
N GLN A 6 -12.93 -14.49 -4.20
CA GLN A 6 -12.74 -15.90 -3.83
C GLN A 6 -12.09 -16.71 -4.97
N ASP A 7 -12.37 -16.39 -6.22
CA ASP A 7 -11.82 -17.10 -7.38
C ASP A 7 -10.29 -16.86 -7.46
N VAL A 8 -9.81 -15.73 -6.98
CA VAL A 8 -8.39 -15.38 -6.90
C VAL A 8 -7.72 -15.95 -5.64
N THR A 9 -8.39 -15.85 -4.50
CA THR A 9 -7.76 -16.19 -3.20
C THR A 9 -7.83 -17.69 -2.87
N LYS A 10 -8.86 -18.39 -3.33
CA LYS A 10 -9.12 -19.79 -3.00
C LYS A 10 -7.95 -20.73 -3.30
N PRO A 11 -7.26 -20.69 -4.46
CA PRO A 11 -6.14 -21.57 -4.77
C PRO A 11 -4.99 -21.48 -3.77
N TYR A 12 -4.78 -20.30 -3.20
CA TYR A 12 -3.76 -20.07 -2.16
C TYR A 12 -4.27 -20.47 -0.78
N PHE A 13 -5.52 -20.13 -0.46
CA PHE A 13 -6.13 -20.46 0.82
C PHE A 13 -6.21 -21.98 1.06
N ASP A 14 -6.56 -22.74 0.03
CA ASP A 14 -6.67 -24.21 0.12
C ASP A 14 -5.34 -24.90 0.45
N GLN A 15 -4.19 -24.26 0.13
CA GLN A 15 -2.86 -24.78 0.44
C GLN A 15 -2.51 -24.65 1.94
N VAL A 16 -3.17 -23.78 2.65
CA VAL A 16 -2.89 -23.47 4.07
C VAL A 16 -4.13 -23.58 4.95
N LYS A 17 -5.16 -24.29 4.49
CA LYS A 17 -6.45 -24.43 5.20
C LYS A 17 -6.31 -24.95 6.63
N ASP A 18 -5.29 -25.77 6.89
CA ASP A 18 -5.04 -26.41 8.17
C ASP A 18 -4.12 -25.58 9.11
N GLN A 19 -3.64 -24.42 8.65
CA GLN A 19 -2.87 -23.49 9.45
C GLN A 19 -3.76 -22.59 10.30
N ASP A 20 -3.18 -21.89 11.29
CA ASP A 20 -3.90 -20.86 12.03
C ASP A 20 -4.17 -19.60 11.16
N ASP A 21 -5.05 -18.74 11.62
CA ASP A 21 -5.53 -17.58 10.85
C ASP A 21 -4.43 -16.56 10.53
N LEU A 22 -3.41 -16.44 11.40
CA LEU A 22 -2.28 -15.55 11.12
C LEU A 22 -1.44 -16.08 9.97
N HIS A 23 -1.10 -17.37 9.98
CA HIS A 23 -0.32 -17.99 8.91
C HIS A 23 -1.09 -18.01 7.59
N LYS A 24 -2.40 -18.28 7.60
CA LYS A 24 -3.25 -18.16 6.40
C LYS A 24 -3.17 -16.77 5.80
N LYS A 25 -3.32 -15.72 6.61
CA LYS A 25 -3.25 -14.33 6.17
C LYS A 25 -1.87 -13.98 5.61
N LEU A 26 -0.81 -14.33 6.34
CA LEU A 26 0.56 -14.07 5.88
C LEU A 26 0.88 -14.78 4.56
N PHE A 27 0.38 -16.01 4.39
CA PHE A 27 0.56 -16.77 3.15
C PHE A 27 -0.14 -16.08 1.97
N LEU A 28 -1.36 -15.60 2.15
CA LEU A 28 -2.07 -14.83 1.12
C LEU A 28 -1.34 -13.52 0.78
N ASP A 29 -0.88 -12.79 1.79
CA ASP A 29 -0.14 -11.54 1.60
C ASP A 29 1.17 -11.77 0.81
N MET A 30 1.87 -12.86 1.09
CA MET A 30 3.10 -13.24 0.39
C MET A 30 2.91 -13.59 -1.09
N HIS A 31 1.75 -14.12 -1.45
CA HIS A 31 1.49 -14.56 -2.83
C HIS A 31 0.69 -13.53 -3.65
N LEU A 32 -0.08 -12.67 -3.00
CA LEU A 32 -0.97 -11.74 -3.69
C LEU A 32 -0.52 -10.29 -3.52
N TRP A 33 -0.43 -9.81 -2.29
CA TRP A 33 -0.17 -8.40 -2.04
C TRP A 33 1.31 -8.03 -2.17
N LEU A 34 2.19 -8.81 -1.57
CA LEU A 34 3.63 -8.48 -1.55
C LEU A 34 4.24 -8.43 -2.96
N PRO A 35 4.07 -9.44 -3.85
CA PRO A 35 4.66 -9.40 -5.18
C PRO A 35 3.98 -8.39 -6.12
N HIS A 36 2.65 -8.28 -6.06
CA HIS A 36 1.88 -7.53 -7.06
C HIS A 36 1.66 -6.05 -6.72
N ASP A 37 1.83 -5.64 -5.45
CA ASP A 37 1.79 -4.23 -5.05
C ASP A 37 3.14 -3.76 -4.52
N ILE A 38 3.61 -4.33 -3.42
CA ILE A 38 4.76 -3.79 -2.67
C ILE A 38 6.06 -3.91 -3.47
N LEU A 39 6.40 -5.12 -3.91
CA LEU A 39 7.67 -5.36 -4.63
C LEU A 39 7.63 -4.76 -6.03
N LEU A 40 6.51 -4.92 -6.74
CA LEU A 40 6.35 -4.36 -8.08
C LEU A 40 6.51 -2.84 -8.08
N LYS A 41 5.87 -2.15 -7.13
CA LYS A 41 5.97 -0.71 -6.98
C LYS A 41 7.37 -0.28 -6.56
N ALA A 42 7.95 -0.96 -5.58
CA ALA A 42 9.29 -0.65 -5.10
C ALA A 42 10.32 -0.78 -6.22
N ASP A 43 10.31 -1.90 -6.95
CA ASP A 43 11.21 -2.14 -8.09
C ASP A 43 11.04 -1.08 -9.19
N LYS A 44 9.81 -0.86 -9.67
CA LYS A 44 9.56 0.11 -10.74
C LYS A 44 9.97 1.53 -10.37
N MET A 45 9.71 1.95 -9.13
CA MET A 45 10.05 3.31 -8.70
C MET A 45 11.56 3.50 -8.51
N THR A 46 12.26 2.52 -7.96
CA THR A 46 13.71 2.61 -7.77
C THR A 46 14.46 2.46 -9.09
N MET A 47 14.06 1.50 -9.94
CA MET A 47 14.67 1.30 -11.26
C MET A 47 14.45 2.47 -12.21
N ALA A 48 13.36 3.22 -12.08
CA ALA A 48 13.16 4.47 -12.83
C ALA A 48 14.23 5.53 -12.52
N HIS A 49 14.96 5.36 -11.41
CA HIS A 49 16.08 6.22 -11.01
C HIS A 49 17.43 5.46 -10.97
N SER A 50 17.52 4.33 -11.65
CA SER A 50 18.73 3.48 -11.70
C SER A 50 19.22 3.01 -10.33
N LEU A 51 18.31 2.85 -9.38
CA LEU A 51 18.59 2.38 -8.03
C LEU A 51 18.12 0.94 -7.85
N GLU A 52 19.03 0.02 -7.56
CA GLU A 52 18.69 -1.38 -7.27
C GLU A 52 18.24 -1.55 -5.81
N LEU A 53 17.02 -2.05 -5.63
CA LEU A 53 16.49 -2.37 -4.30
C LEU A 53 16.76 -3.83 -3.94
N ARG A 54 17.35 -4.06 -2.78
CA ARG A 54 17.51 -5.39 -2.18
C ARG A 54 16.62 -5.54 -0.96
N VAL A 55 16.04 -6.74 -0.80
CA VAL A 55 15.05 -7.06 0.25
C VAL A 55 15.52 -8.25 1.11
N PRO A 56 16.47 -8.05 2.02
CA PRO A 56 17.15 -9.13 2.74
C PRO A 56 16.20 -10.02 3.56
N TYR A 57 15.07 -9.52 4.00
CA TYR A 57 14.06 -10.31 4.73
C TYR A 57 13.26 -11.28 3.83
N LEU A 58 13.42 -11.19 2.52
CA LEU A 58 12.86 -12.13 1.55
C LEU A 58 13.89 -13.14 1.04
N ASP A 59 15.09 -13.15 1.61
CA ASP A 59 16.05 -14.23 1.38
C ASP A 59 15.41 -15.57 1.75
N LYS A 60 15.68 -16.60 0.93
CA LYS A 60 15.06 -17.92 1.08
C LYS A 60 15.30 -18.52 2.45
N LYS A 61 16.50 -18.42 3.00
CA LYS A 61 16.84 -18.97 4.33
C LYS A 61 16.12 -18.22 5.45
N VAL A 62 16.05 -16.89 5.32
CA VAL A 62 15.30 -16.06 6.27
C VAL A 62 13.82 -16.39 6.23
N TRP A 63 13.28 -16.59 5.04
CA TRP A 63 11.88 -16.97 4.85
C TRP A 63 11.59 -18.38 5.42
N GLU A 64 12.43 -19.37 5.16
CA GLU A 64 12.29 -20.73 5.68
C GLU A 64 12.27 -20.74 7.22
N LEU A 65 13.12 -19.93 7.85
CA LEU A 65 13.10 -19.75 9.30
C LEU A 65 11.83 -19.02 9.76
N ALA A 66 11.48 -17.92 9.13
CA ALA A 66 10.34 -17.10 9.54
C ALA A 66 9.01 -17.87 9.50
N ARG A 67 8.81 -18.72 8.48
CA ARG A 67 7.60 -19.54 8.35
C ARG A 67 7.49 -20.68 9.38
N SER A 68 8.57 -21.03 10.03
CA SER A 68 8.59 -22.05 11.09
C SER A 68 8.26 -21.49 12.49
N ILE A 69 8.19 -20.17 12.62
CA ILE A 69 7.91 -19.50 13.90
C ILE A 69 6.41 -19.60 14.20
N ASP A 70 6.06 -20.17 15.36
CA ASP A 70 4.69 -20.24 15.85
C ASP A 70 4.08 -18.83 15.98
N SER A 71 2.82 -18.69 15.61
CA SER A 71 2.07 -17.40 15.58
C SER A 71 2.13 -16.64 16.91
N LYS A 72 2.16 -17.33 18.07
CA LYS A 72 2.31 -16.70 19.39
C LYS A 72 3.61 -15.92 19.58
N TYR A 73 4.65 -16.22 18.78
CA TYR A 73 5.90 -15.46 18.76
C TYR A 73 5.92 -14.39 17.67
N CYS A 74 4.98 -14.40 16.75
CA CYS A 74 4.85 -13.37 15.73
C CYS A 74 4.07 -12.16 16.25
N VAL A 75 2.97 -12.42 16.96
CA VAL A 75 2.08 -11.39 17.51
C VAL A 75 1.69 -11.77 18.93
N ASP A 76 1.69 -10.78 19.84
CA ASP A 76 1.27 -10.96 21.23
C ASP A 76 0.45 -9.71 21.65
N GLY A 77 -0.86 -9.86 21.67
CA GLY A 77 -1.78 -8.76 21.91
C GLY A 77 -1.58 -7.62 20.90
N MET A 78 -1.13 -6.47 21.38
CA MET A 78 -0.85 -5.28 20.53
C MET A 78 0.57 -5.27 19.95
N GLU A 79 1.44 -6.16 20.40
CA GLU A 79 2.81 -6.23 19.92
C GLU A 79 2.91 -7.09 18.66
N THR A 80 3.37 -6.50 17.57
CA THR A 80 3.64 -7.19 16.30
C THR A 80 5.15 -7.40 16.12
N LYS A 81 5.52 -8.42 15.34
CA LYS A 81 6.93 -8.79 15.06
C LYS A 81 7.71 -9.16 16.32
N LYS A 82 7.07 -9.80 17.30
CA LYS A 82 7.63 -10.11 18.62
C LYS A 82 8.96 -10.86 18.52
N ALA A 83 9.01 -12.00 17.83
CA ALA A 83 10.26 -12.77 17.66
C ALA A 83 11.40 -11.92 17.07
N PHE A 84 11.11 -11.16 16.02
CA PHE A 84 12.09 -10.27 15.40
C PHE A 84 12.59 -9.18 16.34
N ARG A 85 11.68 -8.54 17.08
CA ARG A 85 12.03 -7.50 18.05
C ARG A 85 12.87 -8.06 19.22
N THR A 86 12.50 -9.25 19.69
CA THR A 86 13.24 -9.94 20.76
C THR A 86 14.65 -10.29 20.31
N SER A 87 14.80 -10.85 19.11
CA SER A 87 16.12 -11.14 18.52
C SER A 87 16.97 -9.86 18.36
N ALA A 88 16.36 -8.75 18.00
CA ALA A 88 17.07 -7.48 17.83
C ALA A 88 17.67 -6.92 19.13
N LEU A 89 17.15 -7.29 20.31
CA LEU A 89 17.62 -6.79 21.60
C LEU A 89 19.09 -7.13 21.89
N SER A 90 19.63 -8.20 21.30
CA SER A 90 21.04 -8.56 21.44
C SER A 90 21.97 -7.81 20.48
N HIS A 91 21.43 -7.05 19.53
CA HIS A 91 22.19 -6.42 18.46
C HIS A 91 22.06 -4.89 18.42
N ILE A 92 20.94 -4.35 18.93
CA ILE A 92 20.66 -2.92 18.92
C ILE A 92 20.09 -2.44 20.27
N PRO A 93 20.21 -1.15 20.61
CA PRO A 93 19.64 -0.60 21.84
C PRO A 93 18.15 -0.88 21.99
N MET A 94 17.69 -1.11 23.23
CA MET A 94 16.31 -1.50 23.54
C MET A 94 15.28 -0.51 22.99
N ASP A 95 15.53 0.80 23.08
CA ASP A 95 14.62 1.85 22.60
C ASP A 95 14.38 1.74 21.08
N TRP A 96 15.38 1.29 20.33
CA TRP A 96 15.26 1.05 18.90
C TRP A 96 14.50 -0.25 18.60
N ALA A 97 14.83 -1.34 19.29
CA ALA A 97 14.17 -2.63 19.12
C ALA A 97 12.66 -2.55 19.42
N LYS A 98 12.30 -1.79 20.48
CA LYS A 98 10.92 -1.61 20.94
C LYS A 98 10.17 -0.44 20.29
N ARG A 99 10.84 0.35 19.45
CA ARG A 99 10.23 1.53 18.82
C ARG A 99 8.95 1.16 18.08
N LYS A 100 7.90 1.95 18.31
CA LYS A 100 6.62 1.79 17.59
C LYS A 100 6.84 1.94 16.08
N LYS A 101 6.28 0.99 15.30
CA LYS A 101 6.34 1.08 13.83
C LYS A 101 5.67 2.37 13.36
N LEU A 102 6.41 3.16 12.59
CA LEU A 102 5.89 4.30 11.84
C LEU A 102 5.78 3.87 10.36
N GLY A 103 4.62 4.13 9.75
CA GLY A 103 4.45 3.94 8.31
C GLY A 103 5.12 5.08 7.53
N PHE A 104 5.47 4.83 6.28
CA PHE A 104 5.89 5.88 5.35
C PHE A 104 4.64 6.66 4.89
N LEU A 105 4.32 7.71 5.62
CA LEU A 105 3.17 8.56 5.30
C LEU A 105 3.60 9.63 4.31
N VAL A 106 3.14 9.50 3.07
CA VAL A 106 3.23 10.60 2.09
C VAL A 106 2.29 11.72 2.55
N PRO A 107 2.76 12.96 2.70
CA PRO A 107 1.96 14.06 3.22
C PRO A 107 0.98 14.62 2.18
N PHE A 108 0.39 13.77 1.35
CA PHE A 108 -0.54 14.15 0.27
C PHE A 108 -1.71 14.99 0.79
N ARG A 109 -2.19 14.70 2.01
CA ARG A 109 -3.21 15.50 2.69
C ARG A 109 -2.81 16.96 2.84
N VAL A 110 -1.53 17.23 3.09
CA VAL A 110 -1.00 18.60 3.26
C VAL A 110 -0.76 19.22 1.89
N TRP A 111 -0.12 18.47 1.00
CA TRP A 111 0.19 18.95 -0.36
C TRP A 111 -1.05 19.40 -1.15
N LEU A 112 -2.16 18.69 -1.03
CA LEU A 112 -3.42 19.12 -1.69
C LEU A 112 -3.97 20.48 -1.24
N ARG A 113 -3.43 21.07 -0.18
CA ARG A 113 -3.77 22.43 0.28
C ARG A 113 -2.86 23.51 -0.30
N GLU A 114 -1.73 23.11 -0.86
CA GLU A 114 -0.80 24.00 -1.56
C GLU A 114 -1.28 24.23 -2.99
N ASP A 115 -1.26 25.47 -3.46
CA ASP A 115 -1.77 25.84 -4.78
C ASP A 115 -1.15 25.04 -5.92
N LYS A 116 0.15 24.74 -5.83
CA LYS A 116 0.89 23.93 -6.80
C LYS A 116 0.25 22.57 -7.06
N TYR A 117 -0.12 21.85 -6.01
CA TYR A 117 -0.68 20.49 -6.13
C TYR A 117 -2.20 20.53 -6.32
N TYR A 118 -2.87 21.46 -5.65
CA TYR A 118 -4.28 21.73 -5.84
C TYR A 118 -4.62 21.99 -7.31
N ASN A 119 -3.90 22.91 -7.97
CA ASN A 119 -4.17 23.27 -9.35
C ASN A 119 -3.94 22.10 -10.31
N LYS A 120 -2.89 21.30 -10.11
CA LYS A 120 -2.66 20.07 -10.92
C LYS A 120 -3.82 19.08 -10.85
N VAL A 121 -4.36 18.85 -9.64
CA VAL A 121 -5.49 17.96 -9.47
C VAL A 121 -6.76 18.57 -10.05
N LYS A 122 -6.96 19.88 -9.90
CA LYS A 122 -8.09 20.61 -10.45
C LYS A 122 -8.12 20.53 -11.98
N GLU A 123 -6.99 20.80 -12.62
CA GLU A 123 -6.82 20.67 -14.09
C GLU A 123 -7.17 19.28 -14.58
N MET A 124 -6.72 18.22 -13.89
CA MET A 124 -7.09 16.85 -14.23
C MET A 124 -8.59 16.62 -14.10
N PHE A 125 -9.20 17.07 -13.02
CA PHE A 125 -10.64 16.87 -12.77
C PHE A 125 -11.54 17.63 -13.75
N GLN A 126 -11.01 18.63 -14.45
CA GLN A 126 -11.73 19.43 -15.44
C GLN A 126 -11.60 18.90 -16.89
N LYS A 127 -10.85 17.83 -17.12
CA LYS A 127 -10.70 17.25 -18.45
C LYS A 127 -12.00 16.56 -18.89
N ASP A 128 -12.32 16.63 -20.17
CA ASP A 128 -13.60 16.16 -20.75
C ASP A 128 -13.86 14.69 -20.43
N PHE A 129 -12.84 13.82 -20.60
CA PHE A 129 -13.00 12.38 -20.38
C PHE A 129 -13.37 11.99 -18.94
N VAL A 130 -13.17 12.89 -17.98
CA VAL A 130 -13.49 12.62 -16.56
C VAL A 130 -14.98 12.41 -16.36
N SER A 131 -15.81 13.11 -17.14
CA SER A 131 -17.27 13.01 -17.07
C SER A 131 -17.80 11.62 -17.47
N GLU A 132 -17.02 10.82 -18.20
CA GLU A 132 -17.36 9.44 -18.56
C GLU A 132 -17.41 8.52 -17.33
N PHE A 133 -16.67 8.84 -16.28
CA PHE A 133 -16.47 7.98 -15.10
C PHE A 133 -17.01 8.59 -13.82
N PHE A 134 -16.95 9.92 -13.69
CA PHE A 134 -17.20 10.61 -12.43
C PHE A 134 -18.01 11.88 -12.60
N ASN A 135 -18.73 12.26 -11.56
CA ASN A 135 -19.33 13.58 -11.47
C ASN A 135 -18.23 14.61 -11.16
N GLN A 136 -17.88 15.45 -12.16
CA GLN A 136 -16.83 16.46 -12.05
C GLN A 136 -17.11 17.51 -10.97
N GLU A 137 -18.37 17.95 -10.82
CA GLU A 137 -18.74 18.94 -9.80
C GLU A 137 -18.47 18.39 -8.40
N LEU A 138 -18.80 17.12 -8.16
CA LEU A 138 -18.54 16.46 -6.87
C LEU A 138 -17.03 16.35 -6.60
N LEU A 139 -16.23 16.02 -7.62
CA LEU A 139 -14.77 15.94 -7.47
C LEU A 139 -14.16 17.30 -7.14
N LEU A 140 -14.57 18.34 -7.83
CA LEU A 140 -14.12 19.70 -7.59
C LEU A 140 -14.55 20.19 -6.21
N LYS A 141 -15.78 19.87 -5.79
CA LYS A 141 -16.25 20.15 -4.43
C LYS A 141 -15.39 19.45 -3.37
N TRP A 142 -15.07 18.17 -3.52
CA TRP A 142 -14.19 17.49 -2.56
C TRP A 142 -12.81 18.14 -2.48
N LEU A 143 -12.27 18.57 -3.63
CA LEU A 143 -10.97 19.21 -3.71
C LEU A 143 -10.98 20.56 -2.98
N GLU A 144 -12.02 21.37 -3.22
CA GLU A 144 -12.21 22.68 -2.58
C GLU A 144 -12.44 22.55 -1.05
N ASP A 145 -13.34 21.67 -0.65
CA ASP A 145 -13.63 21.40 0.76
C ASP A 145 -12.38 20.92 1.50
N HIS A 146 -11.53 20.11 0.81
CA HIS A 146 -10.27 19.64 1.39
C HIS A 146 -9.26 20.77 1.56
N LYS A 147 -9.11 21.64 0.55
CA LYS A 147 -8.23 22.81 0.59
C LYS A 147 -8.60 23.74 1.73
N ASN A 148 -9.89 24.04 1.87
CA ASN A 148 -10.44 24.96 2.86
C ASN A 148 -10.62 24.31 4.25
N LYS A 149 -10.17 23.04 4.44
CA LYS A 149 -10.28 22.30 5.71
C LYS A 149 -11.71 22.03 6.19
N VAL A 150 -12.71 22.16 5.31
CA VAL A 150 -14.10 21.85 5.60
C VAL A 150 -14.30 20.33 5.75
N GLY A 151 -13.55 19.54 4.98
CA GLY A 151 -13.57 18.08 5.03
C GLY A 151 -12.22 17.46 4.74
N ASN A 152 -12.08 16.16 5.04
CA ASN A 152 -10.85 15.41 4.79
C ASN A 152 -11.06 14.38 3.66
N TYR A 153 -10.89 14.81 2.42
CA TYR A 153 -11.15 14.01 1.22
C TYR A 153 -9.89 13.48 0.54
N HIS A 154 -8.69 13.68 1.12
CA HIS A 154 -7.42 13.36 0.45
C HIS A 154 -7.33 11.93 -0.11
N ARG A 155 -7.86 10.91 0.58
CA ARG A 155 -7.83 9.52 0.10
C ARG A 155 -8.71 9.33 -1.13
N LYS A 156 -9.93 9.87 -1.11
CA LYS A 156 -10.86 9.82 -2.25
C LYS A 156 -10.26 10.51 -3.47
N ILE A 157 -9.75 11.74 -3.26
CA ILE A 157 -9.08 12.54 -4.29
C ILE A 157 -7.89 11.78 -4.87
N TYR A 158 -7.03 11.20 -4.02
CA TYR A 158 -5.87 10.44 -4.47
C TYR A 158 -6.26 9.24 -5.33
N THR A 159 -7.25 8.46 -4.90
CA THR A 159 -7.72 7.28 -5.65
C THR A 159 -8.23 7.65 -7.04
N VAL A 160 -9.10 8.66 -7.13
CA VAL A 160 -9.65 9.12 -8.40
C VAL A 160 -8.55 9.75 -9.27
N TYR A 161 -7.71 10.61 -8.71
CA TYR A 161 -6.61 11.25 -9.43
C TYR A 161 -5.62 10.24 -10.01
N SER A 162 -5.26 9.22 -9.25
CA SER A 162 -4.37 8.14 -9.73
C SER A 162 -4.98 7.35 -10.88
N PHE A 163 -6.29 7.04 -10.80
CA PHE A 163 -7.01 6.40 -11.89
C PHE A 163 -7.02 7.27 -13.15
N LEU A 164 -7.31 8.56 -13.02
CA LEU A 164 -7.37 9.49 -14.15
C LEU A 164 -6.01 9.68 -14.82
N LEU A 165 -4.92 9.77 -14.05
CA LEU A 165 -3.55 9.82 -14.58
C LEU A 165 -3.23 8.56 -15.40
N TRP A 166 -3.59 7.39 -14.86
CA TRP A 166 -3.41 6.13 -15.56
C TRP A 166 -4.25 6.08 -16.86
N TYR A 167 -5.53 6.46 -16.78
CA TYR A 167 -6.42 6.45 -17.95
C TYR A 167 -5.92 7.42 -19.03
N GLU A 168 -5.54 8.63 -18.67
CA GLU A 168 -4.98 9.60 -19.61
C GLU A 168 -3.74 9.05 -20.32
N GLN A 169 -2.81 8.46 -19.55
CA GLN A 169 -1.55 7.95 -20.10
C GLN A 169 -1.75 6.80 -21.08
N TYR A 170 -2.70 5.91 -20.82
CA TYR A 170 -2.83 4.68 -21.59
C TYR A 170 -3.97 4.67 -22.61
N PHE A 171 -4.92 5.59 -22.52
CA PHE A 171 -6.11 5.59 -23.38
C PHE A 171 -6.37 6.92 -24.09
N VAL A 172 -5.90 8.05 -23.57
CA VAL A 172 -6.11 9.39 -24.17
C VAL A 172 -4.90 9.85 -24.97
N LEU A 173 -3.68 9.68 -24.42
CA LEU A 173 -2.43 10.17 -25.03
C LEU A 173 -1.77 9.13 -25.98
N ARG A 174 -2.47 8.11 -26.38
CA ARG A 174 -1.99 7.10 -27.35
C ARG A 174 -2.07 7.58 -28.77
#